data_33c6819fa755a3fd14b3b1046dd8a312
#
_entry.id   33c6819fa755a3fd14b3b1046dd8a312
#
_cell.length_a   1.000
_cell.length_b   1.000
_cell.length_c   1.000
_cell.angle_alpha   90.00
_cell.angle_beta   90.00
_cell.angle_gamma   90.00
#
_symmetry.space_group_name_H-M   'P 1'
#
loop_
_entity.id
_entity.type
_entity.pdbx_description
1 polymer ?
#
loop_
_entity_poly.entity_id
_entity_poly.type
_entity_poly.pdbx_seq_one_letter_code
_entity_poly.pdbx_strand_id
1 'polypeptide(L)'
;MKTIHKLVLKSYLGPMVLTFFIVMFVLMMNIVWRYIDELVGKGLSAGIIIELMTYFMANMIPMGLPLSMLLAAIMTMGNLGENYELLAMKSAGMSLVQITKPLIILVAFVSVGSFFIGNNLVPNANKKLYSTLYDIRQQKQALEFQDGLFFNGIENMSIRVSRQEPDTHLLHDVLIYDNRAANGNMNTIVADSGYIRLSDDKKYLLVDLFHGETYEQTRNSQWFTKSALRHHTFDLQKQVIPMEGFAQGRTDADLFSNSQTKNIRELQHDIDSLEIKVNAATTSSYEPLLKEQIFARDNTVLPLPDSLQIDKRHFRDMLAQDSIVGLPMRDKERIWDQARTLAKNSRNMFAFDESAAKEALNQLYRSKVEWHKKISLPVLILIFFLIGAPLGAIIRRGGLGLPVVVSVIFFVIYYIISLSGEKLAKEGNWDAVYGMWLSTFILTPIAIYLTYKATNDSALLDTDWYAGKIKALKDRLTPGIKKTMNAIKFKRNGKKHDSE
;
A
#
# COMPACT_ATOMS: atom_id res chain seq x y z
N MET A 1 4.07 19.17 -41.73
CA MET A 1 5.21 18.87 -40.83
C MET A 1 6.50 18.91 -41.66
N LYS A 2 7.56 19.55 -41.14
CA LYS A 2 8.89 19.50 -41.80
C LYS A 2 9.37 18.05 -41.81
N THR A 3 10.07 17.62 -42.88
CA THR A 3 10.63 16.25 -43.01
C THR A 3 11.43 15.80 -41.81
N ILE A 4 12.21 16.70 -41.21
CA ILE A 4 12.98 16.48 -39.99
C ILE A 4 12.08 16.08 -38.79
N HIS A 5 10.93 16.75 -38.62
CA HIS A 5 10.00 16.42 -37.52
C HIS A 5 9.42 15.01 -37.70
N LYS A 6 9.13 14.60 -38.92
CA LYS A 6 8.64 13.25 -39.24
C LYS A 6 9.70 12.19 -38.97
N LEU A 7 10.96 12.48 -39.33
CA LEU A 7 12.10 11.59 -39.07
C LEU A 7 12.28 11.38 -37.56
N VAL A 8 12.40 12.46 -36.79
CA VAL A 8 12.59 12.38 -35.33
C VAL A 8 11.42 11.66 -34.63
N LEU A 9 10.19 11.91 -35.08
CA LEU A 9 9.00 11.24 -34.54
C LEU A 9 9.01 9.73 -34.84
N LYS A 10 9.36 9.35 -36.12
CA LYS A 10 9.46 7.94 -36.49
C LYS A 10 10.57 7.20 -35.76
N SER A 11 11.71 7.87 -35.53
CA SER A 11 12.83 7.31 -34.77
C SER A 11 12.52 7.12 -33.29
N TYR A 12 11.53 7.87 -32.71
CA TYR A 12 11.14 7.77 -31.32
C TYR A 12 10.07 6.71 -31.08
N LEU A 13 9.11 6.53 -31.99
CA LEU A 13 7.97 5.63 -31.78
C LEU A 13 8.39 4.17 -31.55
N GLY A 14 9.38 3.68 -32.33
CA GLY A 14 9.90 2.30 -32.18
C GLY A 14 10.47 2.06 -30.76
N PRO A 15 11.51 2.80 -30.37
CA PRO A 15 12.04 2.73 -28.99
C PRO A 15 10.98 2.94 -27.90
N MET A 16 10.05 3.88 -28.07
CA MET A 16 8.99 4.15 -27.09
C MET A 16 8.12 2.92 -26.81
N VAL A 17 7.63 2.27 -27.86
CA VAL A 17 6.79 1.07 -27.72
C VAL A 17 7.60 -0.08 -27.14
N LEU A 18 8.82 -0.31 -27.65
CA LEU A 18 9.69 -1.38 -27.17
C LEU A 18 10.02 -1.21 -25.67
N THR A 19 10.47 -0.01 -25.27
CA THR A 19 10.82 0.27 -23.87
C THR A 19 9.62 0.20 -22.96
N PHE A 20 8.44 0.61 -23.41
CA PHE A 20 7.21 0.47 -22.66
C PHE A 20 6.91 -1.00 -22.32
N PHE A 21 6.96 -1.90 -23.31
CA PHE A 21 6.75 -3.32 -23.06
C PHE A 21 7.83 -3.94 -22.17
N ILE A 22 9.10 -3.56 -22.34
CA ILE A 22 10.19 -4.04 -21.47
C ILE A 22 9.95 -3.60 -20.03
N VAL A 23 9.64 -2.33 -19.80
CA VAL A 23 9.37 -1.78 -18.47
C VAL A 23 8.14 -2.45 -17.84
N MET A 24 7.05 -2.60 -18.59
CA MET A 24 5.84 -3.29 -18.13
C MET A 24 6.11 -4.75 -17.78
N PHE A 25 6.94 -5.44 -18.58
CA PHE A 25 7.34 -6.82 -18.28
C PHE A 25 8.13 -6.91 -16.95
N VAL A 26 9.10 -6.02 -16.74
CA VAL A 26 9.89 -5.98 -15.49
C VAL A 26 9.01 -5.68 -14.28
N LEU A 27 8.10 -4.71 -14.38
CA LEU A 27 7.16 -4.38 -13.32
C LEU A 27 6.20 -5.54 -13.05
N MET A 28 5.72 -6.23 -14.09
CA MET A 28 4.85 -7.40 -13.95
C MET A 28 5.57 -8.55 -13.26
N MET A 29 6.83 -8.84 -13.61
CA MET A 29 7.63 -9.87 -12.94
C MET A 29 7.79 -9.59 -11.44
N ASN A 30 7.97 -8.33 -11.06
CA ASN A 30 8.01 -7.94 -9.64
C ASN A 30 6.70 -8.27 -8.92
N ILE A 31 5.54 -8.05 -9.56
CA ILE A 31 4.23 -8.40 -8.99
C ILE A 31 4.05 -9.91 -8.90
N VAL A 32 4.33 -10.64 -9.98
CA VAL A 32 4.23 -12.10 -9.99
C VAL A 32 5.04 -12.68 -8.84
N TRP A 33 6.28 -12.18 -8.63
CA TRP A 33 7.16 -12.61 -7.53
C TRP A 33 6.58 -12.33 -6.15
N ARG A 34 5.87 -11.20 -6.00
CA ARG A 34 5.23 -10.82 -4.73
C ARG A 34 4.01 -11.67 -4.40
N TYR A 35 3.26 -12.10 -5.40
CA TYR A 35 2.00 -12.85 -5.23
C TYR A 35 2.13 -14.33 -5.59
N ILE A 36 3.36 -14.84 -5.75
CA ILE A 36 3.60 -16.22 -6.19
C ILE A 36 2.95 -17.24 -5.24
N ASP A 37 3.03 -17.00 -3.92
CA ASP A 37 2.43 -17.87 -2.90
C ASP A 37 0.89 -17.87 -2.95
N GLU A 38 0.30 -16.79 -3.46
CA GLU A 38 -1.14 -16.69 -3.65
C GLU A 38 -1.60 -17.29 -4.99
N LEU A 39 -0.72 -17.39 -5.96
CA LEU A 39 -1.01 -17.86 -7.32
C LEU A 39 -0.72 -19.34 -7.51
N VAL A 40 0.36 -19.86 -6.89
CA VAL A 40 0.82 -21.23 -7.06
C VAL A 40 0.22 -22.14 -5.96
N GLY A 41 -0.15 -23.35 -6.31
CA GLY A 41 -0.64 -24.36 -5.37
C GLY A 41 -2.12 -24.23 -4.96
N LYS A 42 -2.87 -23.24 -5.50
CA LYS A 42 -4.29 -23.01 -5.16
C LYS A 42 -5.29 -23.59 -6.16
N GLY A 43 -4.83 -24.33 -7.18
CA GLY A 43 -5.73 -24.89 -8.19
C GLY A 43 -6.51 -23.82 -8.99
N LEU A 44 -5.97 -22.59 -9.13
CA LEU A 44 -6.61 -21.51 -9.86
C LEU A 44 -6.67 -21.85 -11.36
N SER A 45 -7.79 -21.57 -12.01
CA SER A 45 -7.86 -21.69 -13.47
C SER A 45 -6.96 -20.67 -14.14
N ALA A 46 -6.37 -21.03 -15.30
CA ALA A 46 -5.54 -20.12 -16.08
C ALA A 46 -6.26 -18.82 -16.43
N GLY A 47 -7.59 -18.87 -16.62
CA GLY A 47 -8.42 -17.70 -16.89
C GLY A 47 -8.38 -16.66 -15.74
N ILE A 48 -8.48 -17.11 -14.49
CA ILE A 48 -8.41 -16.24 -13.31
C ILE A 48 -7.02 -15.59 -13.19
N ILE A 49 -5.95 -16.36 -13.47
CA ILE A 49 -4.57 -15.85 -13.43
C ILE A 49 -4.37 -14.76 -14.49
N ILE A 50 -4.83 -14.98 -15.74
CA ILE A 50 -4.73 -14.00 -16.82
C ILE A 50 -5.55 -12.75 -16.49
N GLU A 51 -6.75 -12.91 -15.95
CA GLU A 51 -7.61 -11.81 -15.51
C GLU A 51 -6.92 -10.97 -14.43
N LEU A 52 -6.38 -11.61 -13.41
CA LEU A 52 -5.65 -10.96 -12.32
C LEU A 52 -4.41 -10.20 -12.84
N MET A 53 -3.64 -10.83 -13.74
CA MET A 53 -2.48 -10.19 -14.39
C MET A 53 -2.89 -8.96 -15.19
N THR A 54 -4.03 -9.00 -15.88
CA THR A 54 -4.54 -7.85 -16.63
C THR A 54 -4.89 -6.68 -15.71
N TYR A 55 -5.49 -6.93 -14.54
CA TYR A 55 -5.76 -5.87 -13.57
C TYR A 55 -4.49 -5.29 -12.95
N PHE A 56 -3.51 -6.13 -12.62
CA PHE A 56 -2.20 -5.65 -12.18
C PHE A 56 -1.50 -4.81 -13.24
N MET A 57 -1.54 -5.25 -14.50
CA MET A 57 -0.94 -4.52 -15.61
C MET A 57 -1.57 -3.13 -15.77
N ALA A 58 -2.90 -3.02 -15.72
CA ALA A 58 -3.60 -1.74 -15.79
C ALA A 58 -3.14 -0.76 -14.68
N ASN A 59 -2.93 -1.27 -13.47
CA ASN A 59 -2.46 -0.47 -12.34
C ASN A 59 -1.01 0.02 -12.51
N MET A 60 -0.17 -0.73 -13.24
CA MET A 60 1.23 -0.38 -13.44
C MET A 60 1.48 0.60 -14.61
N ILE A 61 0.51 0.79 -15.52
CA ILE A 61 0.67 1.68 -16.67
C ILE A 61 1.12 3.10 -16.26
N PRO A 62 0.46 3.82 -15.33
CA PRO A 62 0.85 5.18 -14.98
C PRO A 62 2.27 5.28 -14.40
N MET A 63 2.75 4.23 -13.73
CA MET A 63 4.08 4.16 -13.15
C MET A 63 5.15 3.76 -14.19
N GLY A 64 4.80 2.91 -15.13
CA GLY A 64 5.71 2.43 -16.16
C GLY A 64 5.96 3.46 -17.27
N LEU A 65 4.97 4.30 -17.58
CA LEU A 65 5.07 5.31 -18.64
C LEU A 65 6.22 6.32 -18.42
N PRO A 66 6.41 6.94 -17.26
CA PRO A 66 7.52 7.86 -17.04
C PRO A 66 8.89 7.22 -17.33
N LEU A 67 9.12 6.02 -16.81
CA LEU A 67 10.38 5.29 -17.01
C LEU A 67 10.60 4.93 -18.47
N SER A 68 9.57 4.44 -19.17
CA SER A 68 9.67 4.08 -20.58
C SER A 68 9.94 5.31 -21.46
N MET A 69 9.33 6.46 -21.14
CA MET A 69 9.58 7.73 -21.87
C MET A 69 11.00 8.25 -21.63
N LEU A 70 11.54 8.14 -20.42
CA LEU A 70 12.92 8.47 -20.13
C LEU A 70 13.88 7.63 -20.96
N LEU A 71 13.70 6.29 -20.93
CA LEU A 71 14.55 5.35 -21.63
C LEU A 71 14.45 5.54 -23.15
N ALA A 72 13.23 5.67 -23.70
CA ALA A 72 13.00 5.92 -25.10
C ALA A 72 13.65 7.22 -25.56
N ALA A 73 13.58 8.29 -24.76
CA ALA A 73 14.20 9.58 -25.08
C ALA A 73 15.73 9.47 -25.14
N ILE A 74 16.35 8.82 -24.14
CA ILE A 74 17.81 8.62 -24.13
C ILE A 74 18.25 7.75 -25.32
N MET A 75 17.55 6.64 -25.61
CA MET A 75 17.86 5.76 -26.73
C MET A 75 17.74 6.47 -28.07
N THR A 76 16.64 7.20 -28.27
CA THR A 76 16.40 7.89 -29.57
C THR A 76 17.40 8.99 -29.80
N MET A 77 17.64 9.84 -28.81
CA MET A 77 18.60 10.94 -28.96
C MET A 77 20.03 10.44 -29.01
N GLY A 78 20.36 9.35 -28.32
CA GLY A 78 21.64 8.67 -28.38
C GLY A 78 21.89 8.09 -29.78
N ASN A 79 20.90 7.39 -30.36
CA ASN A 79 21.00 6.82 -31.73
C ASN A 79 21.14 7.92 -32.80
N LEU A 80 20.35 8.99 -32.74
CA LEU A 80 20.51 10.15 -33.63
C LEU A 80 21.88 10.83 -33.45
N GLY A 81 22.46 10.79 -32.24
CA GLY A 81 23.82 11.28 -31.97
C GLY A 81 24.90 10.38 -32.55
N GLU A 82 24.76 9.06 -32.39
CA GLU A 82 25.69 8.04 -32.89
C GLU A 82 25.77 8.01 -34.42
N ASN A 83 24.64 8.18 -35.08
CA ASN A 83 24.52 8.24 -36.54
C ASN A 83 24.86 9.65 -37.11
N TYR A 84 25.37 10.59 -36.30
CA TYR A 84 25.67 11.97 -36.70
C TYR A 84 24.48 12.78 -37.21
N GLU A 85 23.24 12.25 -37.19
CA GLU A 85 22.03 12.94 -37.62
C GLU A 85 21.72 14.15 -36.72
N LEU A 86 21.89 13.98 -35.40
CA LEU A 86 21.74 15.07 -34.47
C LEU A 86 22.77 16.20 -34.70
N LEU A 87 24.02 15.82 -35.00
CA LEU A 87 25.09 16.77 -35.32
C LEU A 87 24.78 17.53 -36.59
N ALA A 88 24.33 16.84 -37.65
CA ALA A 88 23.95 17.46 -38.93
C ALA A 88 22.78 18.47 -38.75
N MET A 89 21.77 18.15 -37.93
CA MET A 89 20.69 19.08 -37.64
C MET A 89 21.16 20.30 -36.85
N LYS A 90 22.09 20.12 -35.89
CA LYS A 90 22.67 21.23 -35.11
C LYS A 90 23.60 22.12 -35.99
N SER A 91 24.40 21.53 -36.85
CA SER A 91 25.24 22.31 -37.79
C SER A 91 24.44 23.09 -38.84
N ALA A 92 23.21 22.66 -39.12
CA ALA A 92 22.22 23.41 -39.89
C ALA A 92 21.53 24.56 -39.10
N GLY A 93 21.98 24.85 -37.84
CA GLY A 93 21.48 25.93 -37.01
C GLY A 93 20.25 25.60 -36.20
N MET A 94 19.83 24.33 -36.10
CA MET A 94 18.67 23.94 -35.27
C MET A 94 19.08 23.72 -33.83
N SER A 95 18.34 24.36 -32.91
CA SER A 95 18.52 24.08 -31.46
C SER A 95 17.94 22.73 -31.06
N LEU A 96 18.45 22.13 -29.96
CA LEU A 96 17.94 20.86 -29.43
C LEU A 96 16.43 20.91 -29.17
N VAL A 97 15.94 22.03 -28.60
CA VAL A 97 14.51 22.24 -28.34
C VAL A 97 13.68 22.23 -29.63
N GLN A 98 14.18 22.82 -30.72
CA GLN A 98 13.49 22.78 -32.03
C GLN A 98 13.43 21.36 -32.61
N ILE A 99 14.49 20.58 -32.46
CA ILE A 99 14.56 19.18 -32.88
C ILE A 99 13.58 18.31 -32.07
N THR A 100 13.51 18.49 -30.74
CA THR A 100 12.67 17.71 -29.84
C THR A 100 11.22 18.20 -29.76
N LYS A 101 10.88 19.35 -30.31
CA LYS A 101 9.53 19.94 -30.29
C LYS A 101 8.41 18.94 -30.67
N PRO A 102 8.50 18.14 -31.76
CA PRO A 102 7.46 17.17 -32.10
C PRO A 102 7.33 16.06 -31.06
N LEU A 103 8.42 15.69 -30.39
CA LEU A 103 8.42 14.70 -29.32
C LEU A 103 7.77 15.24 -28.05
N ILE A 104 8.03 16.51 -27.69
CA ILE A 104 7.38 17.16 -26.54
C ILE A 104 5.87 17.15 -26.72
N ILE A 105 5.37 17.45 -27.91
CA ILE A 105 3.94 17.41 -28.20
C ILE A 105 3.38 15.97 -28.05
N LEU A 106 4.08 14.97 -28.61
CA LEU A 106 3.69 13.57 -28.47
C LEU A 106 3.64 13.15 -27.00
N VAL A 107 4.69 13.45 -26.24
CA VAL A 107 4.79 13.08 -24.81
C VAL A 107 3.73 13.81 -23.99
N ALA A 108 3.37 15.05 -24.33
CA ALA A 108 2.25 15.75 -23.73
C ALA A 108 0.90 15.01 -23.98
N PHE A 109 0.67 14.51 -25.19
CA PHE A 109 -0.51 13.66 -25.45
C PHE A 109 -0.50 12.36 -24.64
N VAL A 110 0.67 11.71 -24.54
CA VAL A 110 0.82 10.50 -23.70
C VAL A 110 0.59 10.82 -22.22
N SER A 111 1.06 11.96 -21.75
CA SER A 111 0.84 12.44 -20.37
C SER A 111 -0.65 12.64 -20.07
N VAL A 112 -1.38 13.31 -20.99
CA VAL A 112 -2.84 13.48 -20.87
C VAL A 112 -3.54 12.11 -20.92
N GLY A 113 -3.13 11.21 -21.84
CA GLY A 113 -3.63 9.84 -21.91
C GLY A 113 -3.39 9.06 -20.61
N SER A 114 -2.22 9.21 -20.00
CA SER A 114 -1.88 8.62 -18.71
C SER A 114 -2.79 9.11 -17.58
N PHE A 115 -3.15 10.41 -17.59
CA PHE A 115 -4.11 10.94 -16.64
C PHE A 115 -5.48 10.25 -16.76
N PHE A 116 -6.00 10.10 -17.98
CA PHE A 116 -7.29 9.42 -18.18
C PHE A 116 -7.24 7.93 -17.78
N ILE A 117 -6.14 7.24 -18.07
CA ILE A 117 -5.91 5.86 -17.62
C ILE A 117 -5.89 5.81 -16.10
N GLY A 118 -5.09 6.64 -15.43
CA GLY A 118 -4.96 6.70 -13.98
C GLY A 118 -6.25 7.12 -13.26
N ASN A 119 -7.10 7.91 -13.93
CA ASN A 119 -8.34 8.39 -13.34
C ASN A 119 -9.53 7.44 -13.53
N ASN A 120 -9.60 6.70 -14.62
CA ASN A 120 -10.77 5.89 -14.98
C ASN A 120 -10.46 4.39 -15.02
N LEU A 121 -9.40 3.99 -15.74
CA LEU A 121 -9.08 2.56 -15.93
C LEU A 121 -8.53 1.95 -14.64
N VAL A 122 -7.58 2.61 -13.99
CA VAL A 122 -6.91 2.11 -12.77
C VAL A 122 -7.89 1.90 -11.61
N PRO A 123 -8.79 2.84 -11.26
CA PRO A 123 -9.77 2.61 -10.21
C PRO A 123 -10.67 1.40 -10.44
N ASN A 124 -11.17 1.25 -11.66
CA ASN A 124 -12.01 0.11 -12.03
C ASN A 124 -11.26 -1.22 -12.02
N ALA A 125 -10.00 -1.20 -12.47
CA ALA A 125 -9.12 -2.36 -12.38
C ALA A 125 -8.83 -2.75 -10.93
N ASN A 126 -8.59 -1.76 -10.04
CA ASN A 126 -8.36 -1.99 -8.62
C ASN A 126 -9.59 -2.58 -7.91
N LYS A 127 -10.82 -2.09 -8.20
CA LYS A 127 -12.04 -2.68 -7.65
C LYS A 127 -12.13 -4.18 -7.97
N LYS A 128 -11.95 -4.53 -9.24
CA LYS A 128 -11.98 -5.93 -9.71
C LYS A 128 -10.81 -6.74 -9.15
N LEU A 129 -9.62 -6.14 -9.06
CA LEU A 129 -8.45 -6.78 -8.47
C LEU A 129 -8.70 -7.18 -7.01
N TYR A 130 -9.20 -6.26 -6.18
CA TYR A 130 -9.47 -6.55 -4.77
C TYR A 130 -10.59 -7.58 -4.58
N SER A 131 -11.65 -7.51 -5.40
CA SER A 131 -12.71 -8.51 -5.42
C SER A 131 -12.15 -9.89 -5.76
N THR A 132 -11.38 -10.02 -6.85
CA THR A 132 -10.78 -11.30 -7.27
C THR A 132 -9.79 -11.84 -6.22
N LEU A 133 -8.94 -10.99 -5.64
CA LEU A 133 -8.02 -11.41 -4.57
C LEU A 133 -8.76 -11.87 -3.32
N TYR A 134 -9.85 -11.21 -2.96
CA TYR A 134 -10.70 -11.62 -1.85
C TYR A 134 -11.31 -13.01 -2.11
N ASP A 135 -11.89 -13.22 -3.29
CA ASP A 135 -12.46 -14.51 -3.69
C ASP A 135 -11.41 -15.63 -3.66
N ILE A 136 -10.18 -15.36 -4.16
CA ILE A 136 -9.07 -16.33 -4.12
C ILE A 136 -8.65 -16.66 -2.68
N ARG A 137 -8.63 -15.67 -1.79
CA ARG A 137 -8.29 -15.89 -0.38
C ARG A 137 -9.35 -16.70 0.34
N GLN A 138 -10.62 -16.44 0.06
CA GLN A 138 -11.73 -17.19 0.63
C GLN A 138 -11.76 -18.65 0.13
N GLN A 139 -11.47 -18.89 -1.15
CA GLN A 139 -11.44 -20.24 -1.71
C GLN A 139 -10.40 -21.16 -1.03
N LYS A 140 -9.29 -20.64 -0.52
CA LYS A 140 -8.23 -21.47 0.08
C LYS A 140 -8.57 -21.98 1.48
N GLN A 141 -9.37 -21.27 2.23
CA GLN A 141 -9.69 -21.67 3.61
C GLN A 141 -10.67 -22.85 3.68
N ALA A 142 -11.32 -23.21 2.56
CA ALA A 142 -12.48 -24.10 2.60
C ALA A 142 -12.18 -25.59 2.77
N LEU A 143 -11.00 -26.12 2.45
CA LEU A 143 -10.82 -27.57 2.37
C LEU A 143 -9.42 -28.12 2.68
N GLU A 144 -8.51 -27.39 3.26
CA GLU A 144 -7.23 -27.97 3.73
C GLU A 144 -7.36 -28.44 5.19
N PHE A 145 -7.75 -29.69 5.37
CA PHE A 145 -7.68 -30.34 6.67
C PHE A 145 -6.22 -30.75 6.95
N GLN A 146 -5.65 -30.24 8.02
CA GLN A 146 -4.35 -30.68 8.50
C GLN A 146 -4.55 -31.74 9.58
N ASP A 147 -3.83 -32.85 9.48
CA ASP A 147 -3.93 -33.98 10.40
C ASP A 147 -3.76 -33.53 11.85
N GLY A 148 -4.75 -33.84 12.68
CA GLY A 148 -4.77 -33.54 14.11
C GLY A 148 -5.09 -32.09 14.51
N LEU A 149 -5.22 -31.16 13.57
CA LEU A 149 -5.53 -29.74 13.86
C LEU A 149 -7.01 -29.42 13.64
N PHE A 150 -7.50 -28.41 14.38
CA PHE A 150 -8.84 -27.89 14.17
C PHE A 150 -8.87 -26.95 12.95
N PHE A 151 -9.74 -27.26 12.02
CA PHE A 151 -10.09 -26.40 10.91
C PHE A 151 -11.27 -25.51 11.31
N ASN A 152 -11.05 -24.19 11.34
CA ASN A 152 -12.04 -23.17 11.71
C ASN A 152 -12.45 -22.29 10.50
N GLY A 153 -12.32 -22.80 9.28
CA GLY A 153 -12.61 -22.06 8.06
C GLY A 153 -14.11 -21.85 7.77
N ILE A 154 -14.99 -22.43 8.59
CA ILE A 154 -16.45 -22.28 8.48
C ILE A 154 -16.93 -21.54 9.72
N GLU A 155 -17.74 -20.49 9.51
CA GLU A 155 -18.26 -19.67 10.60
C GLU A 155 -19.07 -20.50 11.59
N ASN A 156 -18.76 -20.37 12.87
CA ASN A 156 -19.39 -21.13 13.97
C ASN A 156 -19.27 -22.66 13.85
N MET A 157 -18.27 -23.16 13.10
CA MET A 157 -18.00 -24.58 13.01
C MET A 157 -16.51 -24.86 13.12
N SER A 158 -16.15 -25.88 13.91
CA SER A 158 -14.77 -26.37 14.05
C SER A 158 -14.71 -27.83 13.72
N ILE A 159 -13.85 -28.21 12.77
CA ILE A 159 -13.70 -29.59 12.33
C ILE A 159 -12.28 -30.06 12.63
N ARG A 160 -12.13 -31.19 13.28
CA ARG A 160 -10.85 -31.84 13.50
C ARG A 160 -10.86 -33.21 12.85
N VAL A 161 -9.79 -33.53 12.16
CA VAL A 161 -9.57 -34.83 11.50
C VAL A 161 -8.24 -35.36 12.01
N SER A 162 -8.20 -36.60 12.49
CA SER A 162 -6.96 -37.20 12.97
C SER A 162 -6.02 -37.55 11.83
N ARG A 163 -6.55 -38.00 10.70
CA ARG A 163 -5.78 -38.39 9.52
C ARG A 163 -6.63 -38.31 8.26
N GLN A 164 -6.06 -37.82 7.17
CA GLN A 164 -6.65 -37.87 5.83
C GLN A 164 -5.86 -38.85 4.96
N GLU A 165 -6.58 -39.74 4.26
CA GLU A 165 -5.98 -40.68 3.32
C GLU A 165 -5.72 -39.98 1.97
N PRO A 166 -4.48 -39.96 1.43
CA PRO A 166 -4.16 -39.17 0.24
C PRO A 166 -4.89 -39.58 -1.03
N ASP A 167 -5.13 -40.89 -1.20
CA ASP A 167 -5.69 -41.46 -2.44
C ASP A 167 -7.22 -41.40 -2.49
N THR A 168 -7.88 -41.67 -1.37
CA THR A 168 -9.34 -41.77 -1.27
C THR A 168 -10.01 -40.54 -0.71
N HIS A 169 -9.21 -39.60 -0.12
CA HIS A 169 -9.69 -38.44 0.65
C HIS A 169 -10.64 -38.83 1.81
N LEU A 170 -10.57 -40.10 2.26
CA LEU A 170 -11.28 -40.55 3.44
C LEU A 170 -10.66 -39.93 4.70
N LEU A 171 -11.52 -39.38 5.51
CA LEU A 171 -11.15 -38.75 6.78
C LEU A 171 -11.38 -39.75 7.90
N HIS A 172 -10.42 -39.89 8.82
CA HIS A 172 -10.50 -40.78 9.99
C HIS A 172 -10.61 -39.96 11.27
N ASP A 173 -11.37 -40.46 12.25
CA ASP A 173 -11.62 -39.85 13.56
C ASP A 173 -12.06 -38.37 13.41
N VAL A 174 -13.23 -38.19 12.79
CA VAL A 174 -13.77 -36.87 12.51
C VAL A 174 -14.52 -36.37 13.73
N LEU A 175 -14.12 -35.20 14.22
CA LEU A 175 -14.77 -34.45 15.31
C LEU A 175 -15.27 -33.11 14.77
N ILE A 176 -16.57 -32.88 14.87
CA ILE A 176 -17.20 -31.61 14.42
C ILE A 176 -17.90 -30.96 15.58
N TYR A 177 -17.53 -29.69 15.86
CA TYR A 177 -18.28 -28.78 16.72
C TYR A 177 -19.10 -27.84 15.84
N ASP A 178 -20.43 -27.96 15.94
CA ASP A 178 -21.36 -27.12 15.17
C ASP A 178 -22.12 -26.19 16.13
N ASN A 179 -21.78 -24.90 16.10
CA ASN A 179 -22.37 -23.85 16.94
C ASN A 179 -23.24 -22.88 16.11
N ARG A 180 -23.67 -23.27 14.91
CA ARG A 180 -24.47 -22.42 14.01
C ARG A 180 -25.92 -22.21 14.47
N ALA A 181 -26.40 -23.02 15.39
CA ALA A 181 -27.75 -22.85 15.92
C ALA A 181 -27.89 -21.52 16.67
N ALA A 182 -28.79 -20.65 16.24
CA ALA A 182 -29.01 -19.28 16.77
C ALA A 182 -29.31 -19.22 18.27
N ASN A 183 -29.68 -20.35 18.88
CA ASN A 183 -30.06 -20.43 20.29
C ASN A 183 -28.90 -20.81 21.23
N GLY A 184 -27.66 -20.80 20.76
CA GLY A 184 -26.48 -21.21 21.54
C GLY A 184 -26.46 -22.71 21.86
N ASN A 185 -27.16 -23.55 21.08
CA ASN A 185 -27.06 -24.99 21.15
C ASN A 185 -25.73 -25.42 20.54
N MET A 186 -25.00 -26.26 21.29
CA MET A 186 -23.75 -26.84 20.84
C MET A 186 -24.02 -28.26 20.36
N ASN A 187 -23.73 -28.56 19.11
CA ASN A 187 -23.76 -29.90 18.55
C ASN A 187 -22.33 -30.41 18.39
N THR A 188 -22.04 -31.54 18.98
CA THR A 188 -20.77 -32.26 18.80
C THR A 188 -21.02 -33.55 18.08
N ILE A 189 -20.34 -33.77 16.96
CA ILE A 189 -20.45 -34.99 16.16
C ILE A 189 -19.08 -35.65 16.18
N VAL A 190 -19.08 -36.95 16.53
CA VAL A 190 -17.88 -37.80 16.48
C VAL A 190 -18.17 -38.92 15.52
N ALA A 191 -17.29 -39.16 14.54
CA ALA A 191 -17.45 -40.23 13.58
C ALA A 191 -16.13 -40.96 13.33
N ASP A 192 -16.18 -42.27 13.12
CA ASP A 192 -14.99 -43.08 12.85
C ASP A 192 -14.35 -42.71 11.51
N SER A 193 -15.18 -42.38 10.51
CA SER A 193 -14.71 -41.97 9.20
C SER A 193 -15.75 -41.12 8.49
N GLY A 194 -15.31 -40.40 7.43
CA GLY A 194 -16.23 -39.62 6.63
C GLY A 194 -15.60 -39.00 5.40
N TYR A 195 -16.46 -38.44 4.55
CA TYR A 195 -16.06 -37.58 3.43
C TYR A 195 -16.60 -36.17 3.65
N ILE A 196 -15.76 -35.21 3.48
CA ILE A 196 -16.15 -33.80 3.47
C ILE A 196 -15.73 -33.19 2.13
N ARG A 197 -16.70 -32.79 1.33
CA ARG A 197 -16.48 -32.32 -0.04
C ARG A 197 -17.44 -31.16 -0.37
N LEU A 198 -17.03 -30.28 -1.25
CA LEU A 198 -17.90 -29.26 -1.80
C LEU A 198 -18.79 -29.88 -2.89
N SER A 199 -20.03 -29.40 -2.99
CA SER A 199 -20.90 -29.72 -4.12
C SER A 199 -20.31 -29.13 -5.41
N ASP A 200 -20.71 -29.63 -6.59
CA ASP A 200 -20.22 -29.23 -7.90
C ASP A 200 -20.43 -27.70 -8.14
N ASP A 201 -21.52 -27.15 -7.61
CA ASP A 201 -21.82 -25.71 -7.65
C ASP A 201 -21.15 -24.89 -6.56
N LYS A 202 -20.34 -25.54 -5.68
CA LYS A 202 -19.62 -24.95 -4.54
C LYS A 202 -20.47 -24.16 -3.54
N LYS A 203 -21.79 -24.36 -3.57
CA LYS A 203 -22.73 -23.67 -2.66
C LYS A 203 -22.95 -24.42 -1.36
N TYR A 204 -22.65 -25.72 -1.34
CA TYR A 204 -22.90 -26.58 -0.21
C TYR A 204 -21.66 -27.39 0.14
N LEU A 205 -21.43 -27.56 1.43
CA LEU A 205 -20.51 -28.58 1.95
C LEU A 205 -21.30 -29.85 2.20
N LEU A 206 -20.92 -30.91 1.52
CA LEU A 206 -21.48 -32.25 1.69
C LEU A 206 -20.62 -32.98 2.70
N VAL A 207 -21.23 -33.39 3.81
CA VAL A 207 -20.59 -34.12 4.90
C VAL A 207 -21.26 -35.48 5.02
N ASP A 208 -20.55 -36.54 4.63
CA ASP A 208 -20.97 -37.92 4.74
C ASP A 208 -20.14 -38.59 5.85
N LEU A 209 -20.75 -38.90 6.98
CA LEU A 209 -20.09 -39.47 8.16
C LEU A 209 -20.56 -40.91 8.36
N PHE A 210 -19.63 -41.81 8.69
CA PHE A 210 -19.89 -43.22 8.91
C PHE A 210 -19.57 -43.60 10.35
N HIS A 211 -20.45 -44.37 10.96
CA HIS A 211 -20.36 -44.93 12.31
C HIS A 211 -19.95 -43.85 13.34
N GLY A 212 -20.94 -43.25 13.96
CA GLY A 212 -20.66 -42.17 14.87
C GLY A 212 -21.77 -41.85 15.86
N GLU A 213 -21.50 -40.81 16.62
CA GLU A 213 -22.36 -40.32 17.69
C GLU A 213 -22.53 -38.80 17.60
N THR A 214 -23.75 -38.35 17.84
CA THR A 214 -24.06 -36.89 17.90
C THR A 214 -24.55 -36.53 19.29
N TYR A 215 -23.94 -35.54 19.88
CA TYR A 215 -24.29 -34.96 21.16
C TYR A 215 -24.85 -33.56 20.94
N GLU A 216 -26.14 -33.38 21.19
CA GLU A 216 -26.82 -32.07 21.07
C GLU A 216 -27.17 -31.56 22.46
N GLN A 217 -26.59 -30.39 22.78
CA GLN A 217 -26.91 -29.68 24.02
C GLN A 217 -27.94 -28.60 23.72
N THR A 218 -29.16 -28.78 24.20
CA THR A 218 -30.24 -27.79 24.09
C THR A 218 -30.18 -26.82 25.26
N ARG A 219 -29.89 -25.57 24.98
CA ARG A 219 -29.93 -24.49 25.98
C ARG A 219 -31.34 -23.89 26.00
N ASN A 220 -32.05 -24.11 27.08
CA ASN A 220 -33.36 -23.46 27.27
C ASN A 220 -33.16 -21.99 27.68
N SER A 221 -33.91 -21.08 27.10
CA SER A 221 -33.85 -19.62 27.26
C SER A 221 -34.15 -19.12 28.72
N GLN A 222 -34.55 -20.00 29.63
CA GLN A 222 -34.81 -19.64 31.03
C GLN A 222 -33.61 -19.95 31.92
N TRP A 223 -33.11 -18.93 32.60
CA TRP A 223 -31.89 -18.88 33.42
C TRP A 223 -31.69 -19.99 34.48
N PHE A 224 -32.68 -20.84 34.72
CA PHE A 224 -32.65 -21.86 35.75
C PHE A 224 -33.06 -23.28 35.33
N THR A 225 -33.24 -23.55 34.04
CA THR A 225 -33.57 -24.92 33.58
C THR A 225 -32.32 -25.65 33.10
N LYS A 226 -32.16 -26.90 33.60
CA LYS A 226 -31.07 -27.81 33.19
C LYS A 226 -31.06 -27.95 31.69
N SER A 227 -29.90 -27.70 31.05
CA SER A 227 -29.69 -28.03 29.63
C SER A 227 -29.90 -29.52 29.43
N ALA A 228 -30.76 -29.88 28.51
CA ALA A 228 -30.95 -31.30 28.10
C ALA A 228 -29.83 -31.69 27.14
N LEU A 229 -29.18 -32.82 27.39
CA LEU A 229 -28.25 -33.45 26.48
C LEU A 229 -28.99 -34.55 25.72
N ARG A 230 -29.03 -34.48 24.41
CA ARG A 230 -29.56 -35.50 23.51
C ARG A 230 -28.38 -36.23 22.89
N HIS A 231 -28.40 -37.53 22.92
CA HIS A 231 -27.39 -38.43 22.34
C HIS A 231 -28.03 -39.33 21.30
N HIS A 232 -27.42 -39.34 20.11
CA HIS A 232 -27.82 -40.18 18.99
C HIS A 232 -26.63 -40.95 18.45
N THR A 233 -26.79 -42.21 18.12
CA THR A 233 -25.84 -43.02 17.37
C THR A 233 -26.34 -43.17 15.93
N PHE A 234 -25.43 -43.18 14.97
CA PHE A 234 -25.77 -43.37 13.56
C PHE A 234 -24.74 -44.24 12.85
N ASP A 235 -25.22 -45.01 11.87
CA ASP A 235 -24.36 -45.78 10.96
C ASP A 235 -23.91 -44.89 9.77
N LEU A 236 -24.81 -44.03 9.30
CA LEU A 236 -24.56 -43.08 8.23
C LEU A 236 -25.31 -41.77 8.53
N GLN A 237 -24.57 -40.68 8.60
CA GLN A 237 -25.15 -39.32 8.69
C GLN A 237 -24.72 -38.50 7.51
N LYS A 238 -25.69 -37.99 6.74
CA LYS A 238 -25.47 -37.07 5.63
C LYS A 238 -25.94 -35.69 6.03
N GLN A 239 -25.05 -34.73 5.95
CA GLN A 239 -25.35 -33.36 6.27
C GLN A 239 -24.98 -32.44 5.09
N VAL A 240 -25.90 -31.57 4.70
CA VAL A 240 -25.68 -30.58 3.69
C VAL A 240 -25.63 -29.21 4.37
N ILE A 241 -24.48 -28.55 4.32
CA ILE A 241 -24.24 -27.30 4.99
C ILE A 241 -24.21 -26.20 3.95
N PRO A 242 -25.14 -25.23 3.98
CA PRO A 242 -25.07 -24.08 3.09
C PRO A 242 -23.83 -23.26 3.44
N MET A 243 -23.02 -22.99 2.44
CA MET A 243 -21.81 -22.19 2.55
C MET A 243 -22.13 -20.76 2.13
N GLU A 244 -22.76 -19.99 3.04
CA GLU A 244 -23.01 -18.57 2.81
C GLU A 244 -21.68 -17.84 2.71
N GLY A 245 -21.39 -17.25 1.55
CA GLY A 245 -20.10 -16.61 1.24
C GLY A 245 -19.16 -17.46 0.36
N PHE A 246 -19.39 -18.75 0.19
CA PHE A 246 -18.64 -19.61 -0.75
C PHE A 246 -19.37 -19.84 -2.08
N ALA A 247 -20.63 -19.40 -2.17
CA ALA A 247 -21.34 -19.41 -3.45
C ALA A 247 -20.52 -18.65 -4.48
N GLN A 248 -20.27 -19.26 -5.63
CA GLN A 248 -19.59 -18.71 -6.80
C GLN A 248 -20.29 -17.48 -7.41
N GLY A 249 -20.69 -16.53 -6.58
CA GLY A 249 -20.92 -15.18 -7.02
C GLY A 249 -19.60 -14.47 -6.87
N ARG A 250 -19.02 -13.94 -7.94
CA ARG A 250 -17.96 -12.94 -7.79
C ARG A 250 -18.44 -11.92 -6.78
N THR A 251 -17.67 -11.72 -5.73
CA THR A 251 -17.97 -10.67 -4.77
C THR A 251 -18.09 -9.36 -5.52
N ASP A 252 -19.15 -8.62 -5.26
CA ASP A 252 -19.40 -7.37 -5.97
C ASP A 252 -18.18 -6.44 -5.78
N ALA A 253 -17.58 -6.04 -6.90
CA ALA A 253 -16.40 -5.19 -6.91
C ALA A 253 -16.65 -3.83 -6.25
N ASP A 254 -17.91 -3.37 -6.22
CA ASP A 254 -18.28 -2.10 -5.61
C ASP A 254 -18.25 -2.12 -4.06
N LEU A 255 -18.22 -3.30 -3.44
CA LEU A 255 -17.98 -3.45 -2.00
C LEU A 255 -16.55 -3.03 -1.60
N PHE A 256 -15.59 -3.10 -2.53
CA PHE A 256 -14.20 -2.74 -2.29
C PHE A 256 -13.95 -1.25 -2.61
N SER A 257 -14.55 -0.37 -1.82
CA SER A 257 -14.39 1.08 -1.97
C SER A 257 -13.29 1.60 -1.03
N ASN A 258 -12.11 1.87 -1.59
CA ASN A 258 -10.99 2.53 -0.90
C ASN A 258 -10.45 3.69 -1.74
N SER A 259 -9.50 4.45 -1.22
CA SER A 259 -8.93 5.61 -1.94
C SER A 259 -8.31 5.26 -3.31
N GLN A 260 -7.82 4.03 -3.51
CA GLN A 260 -7.21 3.58 -4.78
C GLN A 260 -8.25 3.15 -5.82
N THR A 261 -9.50 2.91 -5.41
CA THR A 261 -10.59 2.46 -6.29
C THR A 261 -11.49 3.60 -6.76
N LYS A 262 -11.15 4.84 -6.40
CA LYS A 262 -11.96 6.03 -6.67
C LYS A 262 -11.32 6.93 -7.73
N ASN A 263 -12.15 7.59 -8.52
CA ASN A 263 -11.71 8.62 -9.45
C ASN A 263 -11.48 9.96 -8.72
N ILE A 264 -10.95 10.98 -9.43
CA ILE A 264 -10.60 12.26 -8.82
C ILE A 264 -11.81 13.01 -8.24
N ARG A 265 -13.01 12.85 -8.84
CA ARG A 265 -14.26 13.46 -8.35
C ARG A 265 -14.76 12.78 -7.08
N GLU A 266 -14.75 11.45 -7.07
CA GLU A 266 -15.09 10.64 -5.91
C GLU A 266 -14.12 10.89 -4.74
N LEU A 267 -12.82 11.01 -5.04
CA LEU A 267 -11.80 11.36 -4.03
C LEU A 267 -12.04 12.75 -3.46
N GLN A 268 -12.41 13.74 -4.29
CA GLN A 268 -12.71 15.09 -3.80
C GLN A 268 -13.92 15.07 -2.86
N HIS A 269 -14.99 14.39 -3.24
CA HIS A 269 -16.16 14.23 -2.39
C HIS A 269 -15.84 13.52 -1.07
N ASP A 270 -14.96 12.51 -1.11
CA ASP A 270 -14.51 11.83 0.10
C ASP A 270 -13.68 12.75 1.00
N ILE A 271 -12.77 13.53 0.43
CA ILE A 271 -11.97 14.49 1.17
C ILE A 271 -12.88 15.49 1.90
N ASP A 272 -13.83 16.09 1.18
CA ASP A 272 -14.77 17.06 1.74
C ASP A 272 -15.61 16.45 2.89
N SER A 273 -16.12 15.22 2.70
CA SER A 273 -16.90 14.53 3.72
C SER A 273 -16.06 14.05 4.91
N LEU A 274 -14.82 13.61 4.68
CA LEU A 274 -13.91 13.21 5.75
C LEU A 274 -13.41 14.41 6.55
N GLU A 275 -13.19 15.57 5.94
CA GLU A 275 -12.86 16.82 6.65
C GLU A 275 -13.98 17.24 7.60
N ILE A 276 -15.23 17.16 7.15
CA ILE A 276 -16.39 17.42 8.00
C ILE A 276 -16.44 16.43 9.17
N LYS A 277 -16.23 15.13 8.91
CA LYS A 277 -16.23 14.08 9.95
C LYS A 277 -15.12 14.28 10.97
N VAL A 278 -13.89 14.60 10.53
CA VAL A 278 -12.75 14.88 11.41
C VAL A 278 -13.02 16.09 12.27
N ASN A 279 -13.53 17.18 11.68
CA ASN A 279 -13.89 18.38 12.42
C ASN A 279 -15.03 18.13 13.43
N ALA A 280 -16.06 17.36 13.03
CA ALA A 280 -17.15 16.97 13.92
C ALA A 280 -16.65 16.07 15.07
N ALA A 281 -15.80 15.08 14.80
CA ALA A 281 -15.23 14.21 15.82
C ALA A 281 -14.37 14.99 16.81
N THR A 282 -13.59 15.97 16.34
CA THR A 282 -12.79 16.84 17.19
C THR A 282 -13.68 17.72 18.09
N THR A 283 -14.79 18.20 17.56
CA THR A 283 -15.72 19.05 18.33
C THR A 283 -16.60 18.24 19.27
N SER A 284 -17.12 17.08 18.82
CA SER A 284 -18.02 16.23 19.61
C SER A 284 -17.35 15.60 20.82
N SER A 285 -16.05 15.36 20.78
CA SER A 285 -15.30 14.84 21.93
C SER A 285 -15.28 15.81 23.11
N TYR A 286 -15.44 17.11 22.88
CA TYR A 286 -15.48 18.12 23.95
C TYR A 286 -16.91 18.43 24.44
N GLU A 287 -17.94 18.27 23.60
CA GLU A 287 -19.33 18.59 23.99
C GLU A 287 -19.88 17.79 25.19
N PRO A 288 -19.63 16.46 25.32
CA PRO A 288 -20.08 15.72 26.50
C PRO A 288 -19.40 16.18 27.77
N LEU A 289 -18.11 16.56 27.73
CA LEU A 289 -17.41 17.12 28.89
C LEU A 289 -17.99 18.47 29.34
N LEU A 290 -18.45 19.26 28.37
CA LEU A 290 -19.09 20.55 28.65
C LEU A 290 -20.55 20.38 29.10
N LYS A 291 -21.26 19.35 28.63
CA LYS A 291 -22.68 19.07 28.95
C LYS A 291 -22.87 18.19 30.20
N GLU A 292 -22.02 17.18 30.35
CA GLU A 292 -21.95 16.45 31.65
C GLU A 292 -21.18 17.32 32.62
N GLN A 293 -21.91 18.24 33.22
CA GLN A 293 -21.46 19.14 34.29
C GLN A 293 -20.96 18.36 35.51
N ILE A 294 -19.91 17.57 35.38
CA ILE A 294 -19.26 16.92 36.52
C ILE A 294 -18.62 17.97 37.43
N PHE A 295 -18.36 19.18 36.90
CA PHE A 295 -17.63 20.23 37.62
C PHE A 295 -18.31 21.61 37.62
N ALA A 296 -19.44 21.83 36.98
CA ALA A 296 -20.11 23.13 36.94
C ALA A 296 -21.53 23.06 37.49
N ARG A 297 -21.68 23.42 38.76
CA ARG A 297 -22.98 23.63 39.41
C ARG A 297 -23.60 24.98 39.09
N ASP A 298 -22.93 25.81 38.29
CA ASP A 298 -23.41 27.11 37.88
C ASP A 298 -23.56 27.20 36.37
N ASN A 299 -24.74 27.66 35.91
CA ASN A 299 -25.18 27.83 34.53
C ASN A 299 -24.42 28.93 33.76
N THR A 300 -23.19 29.23 34.09
CA THR A 300 -22.37 30.16 33.33
C THR A 300 -21.42 29.42 32.42
N VAL A 301 -21.72 29.50 31.12
CA VAL A 301 -20.81 29.07 30.04
C VAL A 301 -19.54 29.92 30.14
N LEU A 302 -18.50 29.37 30.75
CA LEU A 302 -17.18 29.97 30.73
C LEU A 302 -16.59 29.80 29.32
N PRO A 303 -16.14 30.87 28.65
CA PRO A 303 -15.39 30.75 27.43
C PRO A 303 -14.10 29.97 27.73
N LEU A 304 -13.82 28.92 26.93
CA LEU A 304 -12.60 28.15 27.01
C LEU A 304 -11.39 29.09 26.85
N PRO A 305 -10.46 29.14 27.79
CA PRO A 305 -9.20 29.84 27.59
C PRO A 305 -8.33 29.08 26.59
N ASP A 306 -7.59 29.82 25.76
CA ASP A 306 -6.71 29.30 24.70
C ASP A 306 -5.55 28.38 25.18
N SER A 307 -5.45 28.14 26.45
CA SER A 307 -4.57 27.16 27.07
C SER A 307 -5.28 26.42 28.17
N LEU A 308 -5.52 25.13 27.99
CA LEU A 308 -5.99 24.18 29.02
C LEU A 308 -4.92 24.00 30.13
N GLN A 309 -4.64 25.04 30.86
CA GLN A 309 -3.98 24.93 32.16
C GLN A 309 -5.08 24.75 33.21
N ILE A 310 -5.50 23.50 33.43
CA ILE A 310 -6.27 23.15 34.61
C ILE A 310 -5.36 23.41 35.80
N ASP A 311 -5.63 24.51 36.53
CA ASP A 311 -4.89 24.82 37.75
C ASP A 311 -5.23 23.73 38.79
N LYS A 312 -4.29 22.81 38.98
CA LYS A 312 -4.40 21.71 39.95
C LYS A 312 -4.66 22.18 41.40
N ARG A 313 -4.41 23.47 41.68
CA ARG A 313 -4.68 24.08 42.98
C ARG A 313 -6.16 24.32 43.17
N HIS A 314 -6.87 24.81 42.18
CA HIS A 314 -8.30 25.06 42.23
C HIS A 314 -9.11 23.77 42.45
N PHE A 315 -8.68 22.68 41.80
CA PHE A 315 -9.29 21.34 41.98
C PHE A 315 -9.06 20.78 43.39
N ARG A 316 -7.90 21.05 44.00
CA ARG A 316 -7.54 20.64 45.34
C ARG A 316 -8.36 21.41 46.42
N ASP A 317 -8.59 22.70 46.19
CA ASP A 317 -9.37 23.55 47.10
C ASP A 317 -10.86 23.24 47.02
N MET A 318 -11.39 22.86 45.86
CA MET A 318 -12.76 22.37 45.72
C MET A 318 -12.98 21.00 46.45
N LEU A 319 -11.99 20.11 46.41
CA LEU A 319 -12.04 18.85 47.13
C LEU A 319 -11.86 19.02 48.66
N ALA A 320 -11.24 20.10 49.11
CA ALA A 320 -11.04 20.44 50.52
C ALA A 320 -12.29 21.08 51.15
N GLN A 321 -13.21 21.65 50.37
CA GLN A 321 -14.48 22.21 50.80
C GLN A 321 -15.58 21.14 50.94
N ASP A 322 -15.41 20.20 51.76
CA ASP A 322 -16.30 19.64 52.74
C ASP A 322 -17.74 19.26 52.42
N SER A 323 -17.98 18.28 51.58
CA SER A 323 -19.22 17.51 51.72
C SER A 323 -19.02 15.99 51.90
N ILE A 324 -17.78 15.51 51.68
CA ILE A 324 -17.50 14.06 51.74
C ILE A 324 -16.94 13.62 53.09
N VAL A 325 -16.31 14.53 53.85
CA VAL A 325 -15.60 14.19 55.10
C VAL A 325 -16.56 13.75 56.21
N GLY A 326 -17.80 14.26 56.25
CA GLY A 326 -18.81 13.94 57.28
C GLY A 326 -19.69 12.71 57.00
N LEU A 327 -19.55 12.06 55.80
CA LEU A 327 -20.42 10.94 55.43
C LEU A 327 -19.98 9.61 56.07
N PRO A 328 -20.93 8.67 56.32
CA PRO A 328 -20.62 7.31 56.74
C PRO A 328 -19.70 6.60 55.73
N MET A 329 -18.84 5.73 56.23
CA MET A 329 -17.83 5.04 55.38
C MET A 329 -18.44 4.34 54.18
N ARG A 330 -19.62 3.74 54.34
CA ARG A 330 -20.37 3.05 53.27
C ARG A 330 -20.81 3.99 52.13
N ASP A 331 -21.17 5.22 52.44
CA ASP A 331 -21.58 6.21 51.45
C ASP A 331 -20.37 6.81 50.71
N LYS A 332 -19.25 6.94 51.44
CA LYS A 332 -17.96 7.32 50.81
C LYS A 332 -17.50 6.29 49.78
N GLU A 333 -17.56 5.01 50.11
CA GLU A 333 -17.21 3.94 49.17
C GLU A 333 -18.10 3.97 47.90
N ARG A 334 -19.42 4.16 48.09
CA ARG A 334 -20.36 4.27 46.97
C ARG A 334 -20.07 5.48 46.07
N ILE A 335 -19.75 6.62 46.64
CA ILE A 335 -19.39 7.83 45.87
C ILE A 335 -18.09 7.61 45.10
N TRP A 336 -17.07 7.00 45.73
CA TRP A 336 -15.81 6.67 45.08
C TRP A 336 -15.97 5.66 43.93
N ASP A 337 -16.78 4.63 44.11
CA ASP A 337 -17.07 3.64 43.08
C ASP A 337 -17.83 4.25 41.89
N GLN A 338 -18.80 5.13 42.18
CA GLN A 338 -19.51 5.88 41.14
C GLN A 338 -18.56 6.82 40.37
N ALA A 339 -17.76 7.60 41.10
CA ALA A 339 -16.79 8.50 40.50
C ALA A 339 -15.75 7.73 39.63
N ARG A 340 -15.27 6.59 40.16
CA ARG A 340 -14.34 5.71 39.43
C ARG A 340 -14.97 5.12 38.17
N THR A 341 -16.24 4.73 38.26
CA THR A 341 -16.99 4.17 37.11
C THR A 341 -17.22 5.24 36.04
N LEU A 342 -17.63 6.45 36.44
CA LEU A 342 -17.80 7.59 35.54
C LEU A 342 -16.47 7.95 34.86
N ALA A 343 -15.40 8.08 35.64
CA ALA A 343 -14.06 8.37 35.07
C ALA A 343 -13.59 7.28 34.09
N LYS A 344 -13.86 6.01 34.43
CA LYS A 344 -13.53 4.89 33.52
C LYS A 344 -14.36 4.92 32.25
N ASN A 345 -15.65 5.20 32.33
CA ASN A 345 -16.54 5.30 31.16
C ASN A 345 -16.15 6.48 30.27
N SER A 346 -15.90 7.66 30.88
CA SER A 346 -15.42 8.83 30.14
C SER A 346 -14.09 8.53 29.42
N ARG A 347 -13.13 7.91 30.12
CA ARG A 347 -11.86 7.50 29.50
C ARG A 347 -12.05 6.55 28.31
N ASN A 348 -12.94 5.55 28.46
CA ASN A 348 -13.21 4.59 27.39
C ASN A 348 -13.91 5.25 26.21
N MET A 349 -14.82 6.17 26.43
CA MET A 349 -15.48 6.95 25.39
C MET A 349 -14.47 7.81 24.62
N PHE A 350 -13.57 8.52 25.32
CA PHE A 350 -12.49 9.27 24.67
C PHE A 350 -11.54 8.40 23.86
N ALA A 351 -11.16 7.23 24.41
CA ALA A 351 -10.31 6.30 23.67
C ALA A 351 -10.98 5.76 22.39
N PHE A 352 -12.28 5.57 22.42
CA PHE A 352 -13.07 5.17 21.24
C PHE A 352 -13.16 6.32 20.22
N ASP A 353 -13.49 7.53 20.66
CA ASP A 353 -13.58 8.73 19.82
C ASP A 353 -12.22 9.08 19.21
N GLU A 354 -11.13 8.98 19.99
CA GLU A 354 -9.75 9.16 19.48
C GLU A 354 -9.42 8.14 18.39
N SER A 355 -9.78 6.88 18.58
CA SER A 355 -9.53 5.84 17.58
C SER A 355 -10.31 6.06 16.28
N ALA A 356 -11.58 6.48 16.40
CA ALA A 356 -12.44 6.80 15.25
C ALA A 356 -11.94 8.04 14.50
N ALA A 357 -11.55 9.09 15.22
CA ALA A 357 -10.97 10.30 14.65
C ALA A 357 -9.64 10.00 13.93
N LYS A 358 -8.78 9.18 14.54
CA LYS A 358 -7.51 8.74 13.93
C LYS A 358 -7.71 7.94 12.67
N GLU A 359 -8.70 7.03 12.63
CA GLU A 359 -9.02 6.29 11.41
C GLU A 359 -9.56 7.20 10.31
N ALA A 360 -10.46 8.15 10.64
CA ALA A 360 -10.95 9.15 9.70
C ALA A 360 -9.81 10.03 9.15
N LEU A 361 -8.87 10.45 10.00
CA LEU A 361 -7.67 11.19 9.60
C LEU A 361 -6.78 10.37 8.65
N ASN A 362 -6.53 9.10 8.96
CA ASN A 362 -5.75 8.22 8.11
C ASN A 362 -6.40 8.04 6.73
N GLN A 363 -7.74 7.90 6.69
CA GLN A 363 -8.48 7.82 5.43
C GLN A 363 -8.41 9.14 4.64
N LEU A 364 -8.49 10.28 5.33
CA LEU A 364 -8.35 11.61 4.73
C LEU A 364 -6.98 11.78 4.09
N TYR A 365 -5.89 11.46 4.80
CA TYR A 365 -4.53 11.56 4.27
C TYR A 365 -4.32 10.63 3.06
N ARG A 366 -4.82 9.40 3.12
CA ARG A 366 -4.76 8.47 1.99
C ARG A 366 -5.54 8.99 0.77
N SER A 367 -6.72 9.58 0.96
CA SER A 367 -7.52 10.15 -0.12
C SER A 367 -6.82 11.37 -0.75
N LYS A 368 -6.25 12.27 0.06
CA LYS A 368 -5.46 13.41 -0.43
C LYS A 368 -4.22 12.95 -1.22
N VAL A 369 -3.50 11.94 -0.74
CA VAL A 369 -2.34 11.37 -1.42
C VAL A 369 -2.73 10.79 -2.78
N GLU A 370 -3.78 9.98 -2.85
CA GLU A 370 -4.21 9.38 -4.12
C GLU A 370 -4.75 10.44 -5.10
N TRP A 371 -5.39 11.50 -4.62
CA TRP A 371 -5.83 12.63 -5.43
C TRP A 371 -4.63 13.31 -6.12
N HIS A 372 -3.60 13.68 -5.35
CA HIS A 372 -2.39 14.31 -5.91
C HIS A 372 -1.60 13.37 -6.81
N LYS A 373 -1.57 12.07 -6.50
CA LYS A 373 -0.89 11.04 -7.29
C LYS A 373 -1.41 10.95 -8.73
N LYS A 374 -2.73 11.10 -8.92
CA LYS A 374 -3.36 11.09 -10.26
C LYS A 374 -2.87 12.22 -11.17
N ILE A 375 -2.39 13.32 -10.60
CA ILE A 375 -1.88 14.47 -11.35
C ILE A 375 -0.36 14.44 -11.44
N SER A 376 0.34 14.10 -10.36
CA SER A 376 1.82 14.14 -10.31
C SER A 376 2.46 13.12 -11.26
N LEU A 377 1.89 11.90 -11.41
CA LEU A 377 2.42 10.89 -12.31
C LEU A 377 2.39 11.30 -13.80
N PRO A 378 1.30 11.84 -14.37
CA PRO A 378 1.31 12.41 -15.72
C PRO A 378 2.32 13.53 -15.92
N VAL A 379 2.46 14.43 -14.94
CA VAL A 379 3.46 15.53 -15.02
C VAL A 379 4.88 14.98 -15.05
N LEU A 380 5.14 13.93 -14.30
CA LEU A 380 6.44 13.25 -14.26
C LEU A 380 6.87 12.69 -15.63
N ILE A 381 5.93 12.26 -16.46
CA ILE A 381 6.22 11.79 -17.83
C ILE A 381 6.94 12.89 -18.64
N LEU A 382 6.45 14.13 -18.56
CA LEU A 382 7.07 15.28 -19.22
C LEU A 382 8.46 15.58 -18.67
N ILE A 383 8.61 15.53 -17.33
CA ILE A 383 9.90 15.81 -16.68
C ILE A 383 10.94 14.76 -17.06
N PHE A 384 10.57 13.48 -17.05
CA PHE A 384 11.47 12.41 -17.44
C PHE A 384 11.89 12.48 -18.90
N PHE A 385 10.98 12.87 -19.79
CA PHE A 385 11.34 13.17 -21.18
C PHE A 385 12.32 14.34 -21.28
N LEU A 386 12.07 15.43 -20.53
CA LEU A 386 12.96 16.60 -20.50
C LEU A 386 14.34 16.30 -19.89
N ILE A 387 14.48 15.27 -19.06
CA ILE A 387 15.76 14.74 -18.59
C ILE A 387 16.38 13.83 -19.66
N GLY A 388 15.60 12.93 -20.22
CA GLY A 388 16.08 11.89 -21.14
C GLY A 388 16.60 12.43 -22.46
N ALA A 389 15.90 13.38 -23.07
CA ALA A 389 16.29 13.92 -24.36
C ALA A 389 17.66 14.65 -24.34
N PRO A 390 17.95 15.55 -23.38
CA PRO A 390 19.29 16.12 -23.22
C PRO A 390 20.37 15.09 -22.90
N LEU A 391 20.09 14.16 -22.00
CA LEU A 391 21.04 13.12 -21.62
C LEU A 391 21.41 12.25 -22.82
N GLY A 392 20.41 11.82 -23.62
CA GLY A 392 20.66 11.05 -24.85
C GLY A 392 21.48 11.84 -25.88
N ALA A 393 21.23 13.16 -26.01
CA ALA A 393 21.99 14.02 -26.91
C ALA A 393 23.47 14.20 -26.48
N ILE A 394 23.75 14.10 -25.19
CA ILE A 394 25.11 14.19 -24.62
C ILE A 394 25.83 12.84 -24.71
N ILE A 395 25.13 11.73 -24.47
CA ILE A 395 25.67 10.37 -24.51
C ILE A 395 25.75 9.90 -25.98
N ARG A 396 26.78 10.32 -26.69
CA ARG A 396 26.96 10.02 -28.14
C ARG A 396 27.54 8.64 -28.44
N ARG A 397 28.08 7.94 -27.41
CA ARG A 397 28.79 6.66 -27.56
C ARG A 397 28.41 5.73 -26.43
N GLY A 398 28.05 4.48 -26.70
CA GLY A 398 27.81 3.50 -25.66
C GLY A 398 26.76 2.43 -25.97
N GLY A 399 26.26 2.35 -27.21
CA GLY A 399 25.25 1.36 -27.59
C GLY A 399 23.98 1.46 -26.69
N LEU A 400 23.20 0.38 -26.60
CA LEU A 400 21.96 0.32 -25.82
C LEU A 400 22.19 0.23 -24.27
N GLY A 401 23.39 -0.16 -23.82
CA GLY A 401 23.64 -0.45 -22.40
C GLY A 401 23.69 0.79 -21.53
N LEU A 402 24.39 1.84 -21.96
CA LEU A 402 24.55 3.06 -21.16
C LEU A 402 23.21 3.81 -20.94
N PRO A 403 22.34 3.98 -21.96
CA PRO A 403 20.99 4.52 -21.79
C PRO A 403 20.16 3.80 -20.72
N VAL A 404 20.21 2.47 -20.68
CA VAL A 404 19.46 1.67 -19.69
C VAL A 404 19.98 1.94 -18.29
N VAL A 405 21.30 1.92 -18.08
CA VAL A 405 21.89 2.15 -16.75
C VAL A 405 21.55 3.55 -16.23
N VAL A 406 21.68 4.57 -17.07
CA VAL A 406 21.34 5.96 -16.68
C VAL A 406 19.86 6.10 -16.36
N SER A 407 18.97 5.49 -17.15
CA SER A 407 17.54 5.51 -16.89
C SER A 407 17.18 4.86 -15.57
N VAL A 408 17.78 3.70 -15.28
CA VAL A 408 17.55 2.98 -14.01
C VAL A 408 18.02 3.82 -12.83
N ILE A 409 19.17 4.48 -12.90
CA ILE A 409 19.67 5.36 -11.83
C ILE A 409 18.67 6.50 -11.55
N PHE A 410 18.22 7.22 -12.58
CA PHE A 410 17.24 8.30 -12.42
C PHE A 410 15.90 7.80 -11.87
N PHE A 411 15.47 6.62 -12.33
CA PHE A 411 14.25 6.01 -11.83
C PHE A 411 14.36 5.59 -10.37
N VAL A 412 15.47 5.00 -9.94
CA VAL A 412 15.71 4.61 -8.55
C VAL A 412 15.71 5.83 -7.64
N ILE A 413 16.40 6.91 -8.04
CA ILE A 413 16.40 8.18 -7.29
C ILE A 413 14.97 8.72 -7.16
N TYR A 414 14.23 8.80 -8.27
CA TYR A 414 12.82 9.19 -8.27
C TYR A 414 11.99 8.31 -7.32
N TYR A 415 12.13 6.99 -7.46
CA TYR A 415 11.32 6.02 -6.72
C TYR A 415 11.51 6.15 -5.21
N ILE A 416 12.77 6.28 -4.77
CA ILE A 416 13.09 6.48 -3.35
C ILE A 416 12.48 7.76 -2.82
N ILE A 417 12.63 8.88 -3.55
CA ILE A 417 12.08 10.18 -3.15
C ILE A 417 10.55 10.12 -3.10
N SER A 418 9.92 9.57 -4.14
CA SER A 418 8.47 9.47 -4.26
C SER A 418 7.87 8.57 -3.18
N LEU A 419 8.49 7.41 -2.90
CA LEU A 419 8.04 6.48 -1.86
C LEU A 419 8.16 7.11 -0.47
N SER A 420 9.26 7.82 -0.20
CA SER A 420 9.47 8.52 1.08
C SER A 420 8.45 9.64 1.27
N GLY A 421 8.19 10.44 0.24
CA GLY A 421 7.19 11.50 0.27
C GLY A 421 5.76 10.96 0.45
N GLU A 422 5.42 9.89 -0.25
CA GLU A 422 4.12 9.21 -0.14
C GLU A 422 3.90 8.67 1.29
N LYS A 423 4.93 8.05 1.88
CA LYS A 423 4.87 7.53 3.25
C LYS A 423 4.65 8.63 4.28
N LEU A 424 5.44 9.69 4.23
CA LEU A 424 5.33 10.83 5.15
C LEU A 424 3.97 11.54 5.04
N ALA A 425 3.41 11.63 3.82
CA ALA A 425 2.09 12.21 3.61
C ALA A 425 0.96 11.31 4.12
N LYS A 426 1.05 9.98 3.95
CA LYS A 426 0.07 9.02 4.47
C LYS A 426 0.05 8.93 6.00
N GLU A 427 1.21 9.17 6.63
CA GLU A 427 1.34 9.22 8.10
C GLU A 427 0.89 10.57 8.68
N GLY A 428 0.55 11.56 7.84
CA GLY A 428 0.15 12.90 8.27
C GLY A 428 1.30 13.80 8.74
N ASN A 429 2.55 13.34 8.61
CA ASN A 429 3.73 14.12 8.98
C ASN A 429 3.98 15.28 8.01
N TRP A 430 3.58 15.13 6.76
CA TRP A 430 3.67 16.14 5.71
C TRP A 430 2.32 16.30 5.02
N ASP A 431 2.06 17.52 4.52
CA ASP A 431 0.90 17.74 3.65
C ASP A 431 1.06 16.91 2.36
N ALA A 432 -0.06 16.37 1.86
CA ALA A 432 -0.11 15.55 0.65
C ALA A 432 0.48 16.26 -0.58
N VAL A 433 0.36 17.60 -0.66
CA VAL A 433 0.98 18.43 -1.72
C VAL A 433 2.49 18.24 -1.69
N TYR A 434 3.14 18.53 -0.57
CA TYR A 434 4.60 18.42 -0.47
C TYR A 434 5.09 16.99 -0.65
N GLY A 435 4.40 16.00 -0.04
CA GLY A 435 4.80 14.60 -0.14
C GLY A 435 4.75 14.08 -1.57
N MET A 436 3.66 14.32 -2.30
CA MET A 436 3.46 13.78 -3.65
C MET A 436 4.18 14.54 -4.75
N TRP A 437 4.46 15.83 -4.56
CA TRP A 437 5.15 16.68 -5.53
C TRP A 437 6.66 16.80 -5.26
N LEU A 438 7.17 16.21 -4.16
CA LEU A 438 8.58 16.30 -3.78
C LEU A 438 9.53 15.86 -4.90
N SER A 439 9.27 14.69 -5.49
CA SER A 439 10.07 14.18 -6.61
C SER A 439 10.01 15.08 -7.83
N THR A 440 8.84 15.63 -8.14
CA THR A 440 8.63 16.61 -9.20
C THR A 440 9.43 17.90 -8.96
N PHE A 441 9.38 18.44 -7.76
CA PHE A 441 10.12 19.64 -7.38
C PHE A 441 11.64 19.47 -7.45
N ILE A 442 12.15 18.29 -7.10
CA ILE A 442 13.60 17.99 -7.18
C ILE A 442 14.04 17.73 -8.62
N LEU A 443 13.24 17.00 -9.41
CA LEU A 443 13.63 16.63 -10.76
C LEU A 443 13.44 17.74 -11.79
N THR A 444 12.51 18.68 -11.58
CA THR A 444 12.26 19.80 -12.50
C THR A 444 13.47 20.71 -12.68
N PRO A 445 14.15 21.20 -11.63
CA PRO A 445 15.38 21.97 -11.80
C PRO A 445 16.48 21.21 -12.53
N ILE A 446 16.60 19.91 -12.29
CA ILE A 446 17.56 19.03 -12.98
C ILE A 446 17.22 18.95 -14.47
N ALA A 447 15.94 18.77 -14.81
CA ALA A 447 15.47 18.73 -16.19
C ALA A 447 15.77 20.05 -16.93
N ILE A 448 15.47 21.18 -16.30
CA ILE A 448 15.74 22.53 -16.85
C ILE A 448 17.25 22.73 -17.04
N TYR A 449 18.07 22.40 -16.04
CA TYR A 449 19.52 22.51 -16.09
C TYR A 449 20.12 21.67 -17.23
N LEU A 450 19.72 20.39 -17.34
CA LEU A 450 20.20 19.51 -18.40
C LEU A 450 19.78 19.99 -19.79
N THR A 451 18.53 20.43 -19.94
CA THR A 451 18.02 20.99 -21.20
C THR A 451 18.77 22.24 -21.61
N TYR A 452 19.00 23.19 -20.70
CA TYR A 452 19.77 24.39 -20.94
C TYR A 452 21.20 24.07 -21.36
N LYS A 453 21.87 23.17 -20.65
CA LYS A 453 23.25 22.82 -20.93
C LYS A 453 23.43 22.05 -22.23
N ALA A 454 22.50 21.12 -22.57
CA ALA A 454 22.52 20.39 -23.84
C ALA A 454 22.20 21.30 -25.06
N THR A 455 21.45 22.38 -24.84
CA THR A 455 21.15 23.35 -25.88
C THR A 455 22.39 24.22 -26.21
N ASN A 456 23.20 24.53 -25.22
CA ASN A 456 24.40 25.42 -25.35
C ASN A 456 25.68 24.63 -25.67
N ASP A 457 25.59 23.35 -26.12
CA ASP A 457 26.71 22.46 -26.51
C ASP A 457 27.89 22.42 -25.52
N SER A 458 27.66 22.68 -24.24
CA SER A 458 28.70 22.57 -23.24
C SER A 458 29.01 21.08 -22.97
N ALA A 459 30.31 20.73 -23.02
CA ALA A 459 30.84 19.39 -22.79
C ALA A 459 30.55 18.87 -21.37
N LEU A 460 29.33 18.33 -21.16
CA LEU A 460 28.91 17.77 -19.86
C LEU A 460 29.53 16.39 -19.58
N LEU A 461 29.90 15.64 -20.63
CA LEU A 461 30.51 14.32 -20.55
C LEU A 461 31.77 14.26 -21.41
N ASP A 462 32.55 15.34 -21.44
CA ASP A 462 33.90 15.25 -21.93
C ASP A 462 34.69 14.42 -20.91
N THR A 463 34.86 13.13 -21.24
CA THR A 463 35.60 12.17 -20.44
C THR A 463 36.98 12.70 -20.07
N ASP A 464 37.58 13.51 -20.95
CA ASP A 464 38.89 14.10 -20.73
C ASP A 464 38.84 15.24 -19.69
N TRP A 465 37.76 16.03 -19.62
CA TRP A 465 37.58 17.05 -18.59
C TRP A 465 37.40 16.45 -17.20
N TYR A 466 36.55 15.39 -17.10
CA TYR A 466 36.36 14.69 -15.82
C TYR A 466 37.59 13.88 -15.43
N ALA A 467 38.24 13.21 -16.39
CA ALA A 467 39.51 12.53 -16.16
C ALA A 467 40.60 13.51 -15.68
N GLY A 468 40.65 14.71 -16.27
CA GLY A 468 41.53 15.80 -15.85
C GLY A 468 41.21 16.28 -14.43
N LYS A 469 39.93 16.49 -14.07
CA LYS A 469 39.53 16.87 -12.70
C LYS A 469 39.76 15.76 -11.67
N ILE A 470 39.43 14.50 -12.01
CA ILE A 470 39.68 13.35 -11.14
C ILE A 470 41.18 13.18 -10.95
N LYS A 471 41.99 13.33 -12.00
CA LYS A 471 43.45 13.31 -11.91
C LYS A 471 43.97 14.43 -11.04
N ALA A 472 43.50 15.66 -11.23
CA ALA A 472 43.85 16.78 -10.39
C ALA A 472 43.42 16.65 -8.91
N LEU A 473 42.25 16.02 -8.66
CA LEU A 473 41.79 15.69 -7.31
C LEU A 473 42.64 14.57 -6.69
N LYS A 474 42.98 13.54 -7.48
CA LYS A 474 43.84 12.45 -7.08
C LYS A 474 45.27 12.97 -6.79
N ASP A 475 45.79 13.87 -7.60
CA ASP A 475 47.09 14.50 -7.41
C ASP A 475 47.10 15.43 -6.19
N ARG A 476 45.99 16.08 -5.84
CA ARG A 476 45.84 16.82 -4.58
C ARG A 476 45.72 15.95 -3.33
N LEU A 477 45.09 14.78 -3.44
CA LEU A 477 44.89 13.86 -2.32
C LEU A 477 46.09 12.93 -2.09
N THR A 478 46.85 12.60 -3.17
CA THR A 478 47.98 11.66 -3.11
C THR A 478 49.12 12.15 -2.22
N PRO A 479 49.50 13.44 -2.15
CA PRO A 479 50.56 13.90 -1.23
C PRO A 479 50.16 13.76 0.24
N GLY A 480 48.86 13.95 0.57
CA GLY A 480 48.34 13.73 1.94
C GLY A 480 48.36 12.28 2.37
N ILE A 481 47.96 11.37 1.49
CA ILE A 481 47.91 9.93 1.75
C ILE A 481 49.32 9.33 1.85
N LYS A 482 50.26 9.76 0.97
CA LYS A 482 51.66 9.36 1.07
C LYS A 482 52.32 9.83 2.37
N LYS A 483 52.01 11.06 2.82
CA LYS A 483 52.53 11.59 4.10
C LYS A 483 52.02 10.81 5.31
N THR A 484 50.72 10.44 5.29
CA THR A 484 50.11 9.62 6.37
C THR A 484 50.59 8.18 6.36
N MET A 485 50.76 7.54 5.19
CA MET A 485 51.33 6.18 5.08
C MET A 485 52.77 6.12 5.49
N ASN A 486 53.58 7.13 5.15
CA ASN A 486 55.01 7.17 5.62
C ASN A 486 55.10 7.44 7.13
N ALA A 487 54.21 8.24 7.71
CA ALA A 487 54.13 8.44 9.15
C ALA A 487 53.74 7.15 9.90
N ILE A 488 52.79 6.36 9.32
CA ILE A 488 52.38 5.05 9.87
C ILE A 488 53.53 4.01 9.73
N LYS A 489 54.23 3.97 8.60
CA LYS A 489 55.40 3.11 8.43
C LYS A 489 56.57 3.45 9.40
N PHE A 490 56.82 4.74 9.63
CA PHE A 490 57.85 5.18 10.58
C PHE A 490 57.48 4.81 12.03
N LYS A 491 56.23 4.90 12.42
CA LYS A 491 55.73 4.50 13.74
C LYS A 491 55.75 2.98 13.98
N ARG A 492 55.66 2.18 12.89
CA ARG A 492 55.67 0.73 12.95
C ARG A 492 57.08 0.14 12.98
N ASN A 493 58.06 0.85 12.38
CA ASN A 493 59.49 0.45 12.44
C ASN A 493 60.18 0.91 13.75
N GLY A 494 59.74 2.04 14.38
CA GLY A 494 60.24 2.48 15.67
C GLY A 494 59.88 1.55 16.84
N LYS A 495 58.74 0.80 16.72
CA LYS A 495 58.35 -0.18 17.76
C LYS A 495 59.02 -1.56 17.64
N LYS A 496 59.83 -1.79 16.59
CA LYS A 496 60.59 -3.05 16.45
C LYS A 496 62.04 -2.95 16.98
N HIS A 497 62.48 -1.73 17.36
CA HIS A 497 63.87 -1.55 17.88
C HIS A 497 63.90 -1.40 19.41
N ASP A 498 62.76 -1.38 20.09
CA ASP A 498 62.68 -1.31 21.56
C ASP A 498 62.35 -2.68 22.21
N SER A 499 62.47 -3.79 21.47
CA SER A 499 62.16 -5.16 21.94
C SER A 499 63.24 -6.18 21.53
N GLU A 500 64.57 -5.75 21.48
CA GLU A 500 65.72 -6.65 21.53
C GLU A 500 66.62 -6.27 22.68
#